data_1f962a04103ebd161beeacd0752b2128
#
_entry.id   1f962a04103ebd161beeacd0752b2128
#
_cell.length_a   1.000
_cell.length_b   1.000
_cell.length_c   1.000
_cell.angle_alpha   90.00
_cell.angle_beta   90.00
_cell.angle_gamma   90.00
#
_symmetry.space_group_name_H-M   'P 1'
#
loop_
_entity.id
_entity.type
_entity.pdbx_description
1 polymer ?
#
loop_
_entity_poly.entity_id
_entity_poly.type
_entity_poly.pdbx_seq_one_letter_code
_entity_poly.pdbx_strand_id
1 'polypeptide(L)'
;VQKMLGEYESLDKLNYLAALIDELSLSDQEKLVAIMEAGCDEVSDIDDLINLTFNLDCYDIMPGINDESDLGYYYAHEAGIYSEKDLGPLANYIDYERYGRDIAMDEQGRFTDEGYVRVASERWDRQFDGELDDIPDEYRITGSGEAAERDSTIAVLVVEPGKEPYVKEI
;
A
#
# COMPACT_ATOMS: atom_id res chain seq x y z
N VAL A 1 -2.25 -2.68 10.27
CA VAL A 1 -2.85 -1.38 10.65
C VAL A 1 -2.96 -1.25 12.16
N GLN A 2 -3.54 -2.19 12.88
CA GLN A 2 -3.74 -2.10 14.34
C GLN A 2 -2.45 -1.96 15.18
N LYS A 3 -1.28 -2.23 14.60
CA LYS A 3 0.04 -2.06 15.24
C LYS A 3 0.73 -0.74 14.90
N MET A 4 0.30 -0.06 13.84
CA MET A 4 0.93 1.17 13.33
C MET A 4 0.38 2.43 13.98
N LEU A 5 -0.87 2.40 14.46
CA LEU A 5 -1.49 3.52 15.13
C LEU A 5 -1.42 3.30 16.65
N GLY A 6 -0.74 4.19 17.35
CA GLY A 6 -0.65 4.21 18.81
C GLY A 6 -1.93 4.71 19.47
N GLU A 7 -2.11 4.42 20.77
CA GLU A 7 -3.26 4.90 21.57
C GLU A 7 -3.28 6.44 21.74
N TYR A 8 -2.14 7.10 21.47
CA TYR A 8 -1.94 8.54 21.70
C TYR A 8 -1.53 9.29 20.43
N GLU A 9 -2.03 8.86 19.26
CA GLU A 9 -1.75 9.56 18.01
C GLU A 9 -2.39 10.96 17.99
N SER A 10 -1.74 11.89 17.29
CA SER A 10 -2.28 13.24 17.09
C SER A 10 -3.56 13.19 16.26
N LEU A 11 -4.63 13.81 16.75
CA LEU A 11 -5.90 13.94 16.03
C LEU A 11 -5.71 14.70 14.70
N ASP A 12 -4.81 15.68 14.67
CA ASP A 12 -4.52 16.45 13.46
C ASP A 12 -3.86 15.56 12.39
N LYS A 13 -2.91 14.70 12.79
CA LYS A 13 -2.29 13.71 11.89
C LYS A 13 -3.30 12.70 11.38
N LEU A 14 -4.18 12.20 12.24
CA LEU A 14 -5.24 11.26 11.84
C LEU A 14 -6.23 11.90 10.86
N ASN A 15 -6.63 13.16 11.12
CA ASN A 15 -7.52 13.87 10.23
C ASN A 15 -6.87 14.19 8.88
N TYR A 16 -5.60 14.55 8.90
CA TYR A 16 -4.84 14.79 7.68
C TYR A 16 -4.68 13.51 6.84
N LEU A 17 -4.31 12.40 7.49
CA LEU A 17 -4.22 11.10 6.81
C LEU A 17 -5.57 10.68 6.20
N ALA A 18 -6.68 10.87 6.94
CA ALA A 18 -8.00 10.55 6.41
C ALA A 18 -8.35 11.39 5.18
N ALA A 19 -8.03 12.68 5.19
CA ALA A 19 -8.23 13.56 4.05
C ALA A 19 -7.39 13.14 2.84
N LEU A 20 -6.12 12.80 3.04
CA LEU A 20 -5.25 12.31 1.97
C LEU A 20 -5.79 11.01 1.35
N ILE A 21 -6.29 10.09 2.18
CA ILE A 21 -6.88 8.83 1.69
C ILE A 21 -8.16 9.13 0.89
N ASP A 22 -9.00 10.05 1.33
CA ASP A 22 -10.23 10.45 0.63
C ASP A 22 -9.95 11.09 -0.75
N GLU A 23 -8.79 11.74 -0.91
CA GLU A 23 -8.35 12.33 -2.18
C GLU A 23 -7.80 11.29 -3.18
N LEU A 24 -7.43 10.09 -2.70
CA LEU A 24 -6.94 9.02 -3.56
C LEU A 24 -8.06 8.47 -4.46
N SER A 25 -7.69 8.07 -5.67
CA SER A 25 -8.59 7.28 -6.51
C SER A 25 -8.88 5.92 -5.85
N LEU A 26 -9.99 5.27 -6.22
CA LEU A 26 -10.30 3.92 -5.72
C LEU A 26 -9.15 2.93 -5.98
N SER A 27 -8.51 3.01 -7.14
CA SER A 27 -7.36 2.16 -7.47
C SER A 27 -6.16 2.45 -6.58
N ASP A 28 -5.93 3.72 -6.20
CA ASP A 28 -4.82 4.07 -5.31
C ASP A 28 -5.12 3.68 -3.86
N GLN A 29 -6.39 3.71 -3.45
CA GLN A 29 -6.81 3.19 -2.14
C GLN A 29 -6.60 1.67 -2.05
N GLU A 30 -6.98 0.90 -3.09
CA GLU A 30 -6.71 -0.53 -3.18
C GLU A 30 -5.20 -0.80 -3.13
N LYS A 31 -4.43 0.01 -3.87
CA LYS A 31 -2.97 -0.05 -3.86
C LYS A 31 -2.38 0.21 -2.47
N LEU A 32 -2.85 1.24 -1.78
CA LEU A 32 -2.45 1.54 -0.41
C LEU A 32 -2.70 0.35 0.53
N VAL A 33 -3.88 -0.27 0.43
CA VAL A 33 -4.24 -1.44 1.25
C VAL A 33 -3.30 -2.60 0.96
N ALA A 34 -3.05 -2.92 -0.31
CA ALA A 34 -2.15 -4.00 -0.71
C ALA A 34 -0.71 -3.80 -0.21
N ILE A 35 -0.19 -2.57 -0.30
CA ILE A 35 1.15 -2.22 0.20
C ILE A 35 1.22 -2.42 1.72
N MET A 36 0.18 -2.01 2.45
CA MET A 36 0.10 -2.19 3.90
C MET A 36 -0.01 -3.67 4.31
N GLU A 37 -0.74 -4.50 3.55
CA GLU A 37 -0.83 -5.95 3.77
C GLU A 37 0.50 -6.64 3.48
N ALA A 38 1.21 -6.20 2.45
CA ALA A 38 2.55 -6.68 2.12
C ALA A 38 3.55 -6.45 3.25
N GLY A 39 3.30 -5.49 4.14
CA GLY A 39 4.16 -5.20 5.30
C GLY A 39 5.45 -4.51 4.89
N CYS A 40 5.33 -3.34 4.27
CA CYS A 40 6.49 -2.53 3.89
C CYS A 40 7.30 -2.11 5.12
N ASP A 41 8.60 -2.35 5.08
CA ASP A 41 9.52 -2.04 6.17
C ASP A 41 9.65 -0.52 6.41
N GLU A 42 9.33 0.32 5.41
CA GLU A 42 9.37 1.77 5.47
C GLU A 42 8.19 2.39 6.25
N VAL A 43 7.15 1.62 6.56
CA VAL A 43 5.94 2.14 7.21
C VAL A 43 5.83 1.57 8.62
N SER A 44 6.21 2.38 9.61
CA SER A 44 6.24 1.99 11.02
C SER A 44 5.26 2.77 11.90
N ASP A 45 4.89 3.98 11.51
CA ASP A 45 4.03 4.89 12.27
C ASP A 45 3.10 5.70 11.36
N ILE A 46 2.34 6.64 11.96
CA ILE A 46 1.40 7.49 11.23
C ILE A 46 2.09 8.43 10.24
N ASP A 47 3.30 8.91 10.56
CA ASP A 47 4.04 9.83 9.70
C ASP A 47 4.52 9.13 8.44
N ASP A 48 4.97 7.87 8.60
CA ASP A 48 5.34 7.02 7.47
C ASP A 48 4.09 6.65 6.63
N LEU A 49 2.93 6.45 7.26
CA LEU A 49 1.69 6.17 6.55
C LEU A 49 1.20 7.39 5.75
N ILE A 50 1.33 8.59 6.30
CA ILE A 50 1.08 9.85 5.56
C ILE A 50 2.03 9.92 4.35
N ASN A 51 3.32 9.67 4.56
CA ASN A 51 4.30 9.67 3.48
C ASN A 51 4.02 8.59 2.43
N LEU A 52 3.47 7.43 2.81
CA LEU A 52 3.10 6.39 1.86
C LEU A 52 2.05 6.87 0.85
N THR A 53 1.09 7.72 1.26
CA THR A 53 0.08 8.25 0.33
C THR A 53 0.71 9.07 -0.81
N PHE A 54 1.88 9.66 -0.61
CA PHE A 54 2.64 10.40 -1.62
C PHE A 54 3.61 9.53 -2.43
N ASN A 55 3.83 8.28 -1.99
CA ASN A 55 4.84 7.38 -2.55
C ASN A 55 4.25 6.06 -3.08
N LEU A 56 2.98 6.05 -3.43
CA LEU A 56 2.34 4.85 -3.98
C LEU A 56 2.99 4.38 -5.29
N ASP A 57 3.57 5.29 -6.07
CA ASP A 57 4.29 5.01 -7.31
C ASP A 57 5.64 4.31 -7.09
N CYS A 58 6.15 4.29 -5.84
CA CYS A 58 7.31 3.49 -5.48
C CYS A 58 7.04 1.98 -5.48
N TYR A 59 5.80 1.57 -5.61
CA TYR A 59 5.39 0.16 -5.58
C TYR A 59 4.60 -0.20 -6.84
N ASP A 60 4.80 -1.43 -7.30
CA ASP A 60 3.98 -2.06 -8.33
C ASP A 60 3.08 -3.12 -7.69
N ILE A 61 1.83 -3.17 -8.16
CA ILE A 61 0.93 -4.29 -7.89
C ILE A 61 0.67 -5.02 -9.19
N MET A 62 0.73 -6.33 -9.13
CA MET A 62 0.39 -7.23 -10.23
C MET A 62 -0.88 -8.01 -9.86
N PRO A 63 -2.07 -7.48 -10.22
CA PRO A 63 -3.34 -8.13 -9.90
C PRO A 63 -3.43 -9.50 -10.57
N GLY A 64 -4.01 -10.47 -9.87
CA GLY A 64 -4.18 -11.83 -10.37
C GLY A 64 -2.94 -12.72 -10.26
N ILE A 65 -1.85 -12.23 -9.70
CA ILE A 65 -0.68 -13.03 -9.30
C ILE A 65 -0.80 -13.30 -7.80
N ASN A 66 -1.27 -14.50 -7.45
CA ASN A 66 -1.66 -14.81 -6.08
C ASN A 66 -0.66 -15.73 -5.35
N ASP A 67 0.20 -16.40 -6.08
CA ASP A 67 1.21 -17.29 -5.54
C ASP A 67 2.48 -17.35 -6.41
N GLU A 68 3.45 -18.13 -5.96
CA GLU A 68 4.73 -18.32 -6.66
C GLU A 68 4.54 -18.96 -8.04
N SER A 69 3.57 -19.86 -8.21
CA SER A 69 3.30 -20.48 -9.50
C SER A 69 2.80 -19.48 -10.53
N ASP A 70 1.86 -18.61 -10.13
CA ASP A 70 1.34 -17.54 -10.98
C ASP A 70 2.47 -16.59 -11.37
N LEU A 71 3.31 -16.18 -10.41
CA LEU A 71 4.45 -15.29 -10.64
C LEU A 71 5.45 -15.92 -11.61
N GLY A 72 5.81 -17.17 -11.38
CA GLY A 72 6.72 -17.90 -12.25
C GLY A 72 6.17 -18.07 -13.67
N TYR A 73 4.87 -18.34 -13.81
CA TYR A 73 4.21 -18.42 -15.10
C TYR A 73 4.23 -17.08 -15.84
N TYR A 74 3.87 -16.00 -15.14
CA TYR A 74 3.89 -14.64 -15.69
C TYR A 74 5.28 -14.28 -16.23
N TYR A 75 6.33 -14.48 -15.45
CA TYR A 75 7.70 -14.17 -15.87
C TYR A 75 8.21 -15.04 -17.00
N ALA A 76 7.75 -16.29 -17.06
CA ALA A 76 8.14 -17.20 -18.14
C ALA A 76 7.43 -16.87 -19.46
N HIS A 77 6.17 -16.45 -19.44
CA HIS A 77 5.32 -16.37 -20.62
C HIS A 77 4.81 -14.97 -20.98
N GLU A 78 4.60 -14.10 -20.00
CA GLU A 78 3.89 -12.83 -20.19
C GLU A 78 4.80 -11.60 -20.06
N ALA A 79 5.82 -11.67 -19.21
CA ALA A 79 6.75 -10.55 -18.98
C ALA A 79 7.66 -10.23 -20.21
N GLY A 80 7.60 -11.03 -21.26
CA GLY A 80 8.36 -10.80 -22.49
C GLY A 80 9.87 -11.07 -22.38
N ILE A 81 10.32 -11.72 -21.30
CA ILE A 81 11.72 -12.08 -21.09
C ILE A 81 12.13 -13.22 -22.02
N TYR A 82 11.24 -14.18 -22.22
CA TYR A 82 11.45 -15.32 -23.11
C TYR A 82 10.44 -15.30 -24.23
N SER A 83 10.84 -15.73 -25.42
CA SER A 83 9.89 -15.97 -26.49
C SER A 83 9.31 -17.40 -26.38
N GLU A 84 8.10 -17.61 -26.89
CA GLU A 84 7.50 -18.95 -26.99
C GLU A 84 8.42 -19.97 -27.71
N LYS A 85 9.23 -19.46 -28.64
CA LYS A 85 10.19 -20.28 -29.38
C LYS A 85 11.37 -20.72 -28.51
N ASP A 86 11.78 -19.87 -27.56
CA ASP A 86 12.90 -20.18 -26.65
C ASP A 86 12.45 -21.19 -25.60
N LEU A 87 11.24 -21.06 -25.09
CA LEU A 87 10.67 -22.02 -24.14
C LEU A 87 10.31 -23.34 -24.82
N GLY A 88 9.64 -23.28 -25.98
CA GLY A 88 9.30 -24.46 -26.77
C GLY A 88 8.77 -25.66 -25.95
N PRO A 89 9.25 -26.88 -26.21
CA PRO A 89 8.84 -28.06 -25.46
C PRO A 89 9.29 -28.06 -24.01
N LEU A 90 10.26 -27.22 -23.62
CA LEU A 90 10.75 -27.11 -22.24
C LEU A 90 9.75 -26.46 -21.29
N ALA A 91 8.77 -25.70 -21.81
CA ALA A 91 7.73 -25.08 -21.01
C ALA A 91 6.99 -26.11 -20.12
N ASN A 92 6.81 -27.33 -20.59
CA ASN A 92 6.14 -28.39 -19.82
C ASN A 92 6.99 -28.95 -18.66
N TYR A 93 8.27 -28.60 -18.60
CA TYR A 93 9.22 -29.07 -17.58
C TYR A 93 9.67 -27.94 -16.63
N ILE A 94 9.12 -26.73 -16.77
CA ILE A 94 9.44 -25.62 -15.89
C ILE A 94 8.70 -25.81 -14.56
N ASP A 95 9.44 -25.72 -13.48
CA ASP A 95 8.91 -25.62 -12.13
C ASP A 95 8.58 -24.14 -11.85
N TYR A 96 7.36 -23.74 -12.22
CA TYR A 96 6.93 -22.34 -12.09
C TYR A 96 6.91 -21.88 -10.64
N GLU A 97 6.53 -22.74 -9.68
CA GLU A 97 6.52 -22.42 -8.26
C GLU A 97 7.93 -22.06 -7.77
N ARG A 98 8.91 -22.89 -8.12
CA ARG A 98 10.29 -22.62 -7.74
C ARG A 98 10.83 -21.35 -8.41
N TYR A 99 10.53 -21.17 -9.71
CA TYR A 99 10.96 -19.99 -10.45
C TYR A 99 10.37 -18.73 -9.89
N GLY A 100 9.05 -18.70 -9.62
CA GLY A 100 8.39 -17.55 -9.02
C GLY A 100 8.85 -17.25 -7.59
N ARG A 101 9.16 -18.28 -6.80
CA ARG A 101 9.76 -18.11 -5.46
C ARG A 101 11.12 -17.42 -5.53
N ASP A 102 11.97 -17.83 -6.46
CA ASP A 102 13.29 -17.20 -6.65
C ASP A 102 13.11 -15.72 -7.06
N ILE A 103 12.17 -15.42 -7.97
CA ILE A 103 11.82 -14.05 -8.36
C ILE A 103 11.31 -13.23 -7.16
N ALA A 104 10.35 -13.76 -6.40
CA ALA A 104 9.78 -13.06 -5.25
C ALA A 104 10.85 -12.74 -4.19
N MET A 105 11.82 -13.62 -4.02
CA MET A 105 12.97 -13.36 -3.13
C MET A 105 13.90 -12.27 -3.68
N ASP A 106 14.19 -12.28 -4.97
CA ASP A 106 15.07 -11.31 -5.61
C ASP A 106 14.43 -9.89 -5.62
N GLU A 107 13.13 -9.81 -5.85
CA GLU A 107 12.36 -8.56 -5.86
C GLU A 107 11.93 -8.11 -4.47
N GLN A 108 12.12 -8.96 -3.44
CA GLN A 108 11.60 -8.76 -2.08
C GLN A 108 10.08 -8.52 -2.05
N GLY A 109 9.39 -9.04 -3.05
CA GLY A 109 7.95 -8.89 -3.20
C GLY A 109 7.14 -9.76 -2.22
N ARG A 110 5.85 -9.45 -2.12
CA ARG A 110 4.90 -10.14 -1.23
C ARG A 110 3.59 -10.41 -1.97
N PHE A 111 2.98 -11.54 -1.66
CA PHE A 111 1.64 -11.87 -2.12
C PHE A 111 0.62 -11.34 -1.11
N THR A 112 -0.43 -10.70 -1.63
CA THR A 112 -1.55 -10.15 -0.87
C THR A 112 -2.86 -10.61 -1.50
N ASP A 113 -3.98 -10.32 -0.86
CA ASP A 113 -5.30 -10.65 -1.42
C ASP A 113 -5.58 -9.86 -2.74
N GLU A 114 -4.93 -8.71 -2.92
CA GLU A 114 -5.05 -7.86 -4.13
C GLU A 114 -4.07 -8.27 -5.26
N GLY A 115 -3.10 -9.13 -4.98
CA GLY A 115 -2.10 -9.59 -5.91
C GLY A 115 -0.67 -9.51 -5.38
N TYR A 116 0.30 -9.60 -6.28
CA TYR A 116 1.71 -9.54 -5.92
C TYR A 116 2.19 -8.09 -5.88
N VAL A 117 2.78 -7.67 -4.75
CA VAL A 117 3.32 -6.33 -4.49
C VAL A 117 4.83 -6.38 -4.48
N ARG A 118 5.47 -5.46 -5.19
CA ARG A 118 6.93 -5.28 -5.20
C ARG A 118 7.33 -3.81 -5.18
N VAL A 119 8.56 -3.54 -4.79
CA VAL A 119 9.15 -2.20 -4.92
C VAL A 119 9.47 -1.94 -6.39
N ALA A 120 8.88 -0.88 -6.96
CA ALA A 120 9.13 -0.45 -8.35
C ALA A 120 10.28 0.56 -8.45
N SER A 121 10.48 1.36 -7.39
CA SER A 121 11.52 2.38 -7.32
C SER A 121 12.08 2.45 -5.90
N GLU A 122 13.38 2.52 -5.78
CA GLU A 122 14.06 2.68 -4.48
C GLU A 122 13.95 4.12 -3.92
N ARG A 123 13.36 5.04 -4.69
CA ARG A 123 13.30 6.45 -4.32
C ARG A 123 12.02 6.77 -3.57
N TRP A 124 12.07 6.58 -2.26
CA TRP A 124 11.09 7.12 -1.33
C TRP A 124 11.36 8.61 -1.10
N ASP A 125 10.34 9.46 -1.24
CA ASP A 125 10.43 10.90 -0.99
C ASP A 125 9.62 11.26 0.26
N ARG A 126 10.32 11.73 1.31
CA ARG A 126 9.66 12.14 2.55
C ARG A 126 9.13 13.56 2.38
N GLN A 127 7.83 13.70 2.19
CA GLN A 127 7.13 14.98 2.00
C GLN A 127 6.56 15.54 3.29
N PHE A 128 6.29 14.68 4.27
CA PHE A 128 5.80 15.05 5.59
C PHE A 128 6.84 14.73 6.65
N ASP A 129 7.34 15.76 7.33
CA ASP A 129 8.42 15.64 8.31
C ASP A 129 7.92 15.28 9.72
N GLY A 130 6.59 15.16 9.91
CA GLY A 130 5.97 14.81 11.19
C GLY A 130 5.61 16.00 12.05
N GLU A 131 5.93 17.23 11.63
CA GLU A 131 5.59 18.44 12.35
C GLU A 131 4.12 18.83 12.13
N LEU A 132 3.43 19.24 13.20
CA LEU A 132 2.03 19.66 13.08
C LEU A 132 1.86 20.91 12.22
N ASP A 133 2.92 21.71 12.10
CA ASP A 133 2.91 22.92 11.27
C ASP A 133 2.92 22.63 9.77
N ASP A 134 3.30 21.40 9.36
CA ASP A 134 3.25 20.95 7.97
C ASP A 134 1.84 20.52 7.55
N ILE A 135 0.95 20.28 8.52
CA ILE A 135 -0.45 19.95 8.25
C ILE A 135 -1.20 21.24 7.86
N PRO A 136 -1.87 21.28 6.69
CA PRO A 136 -2.68 22.43 6.31
C PRO A 136 -3.73 22.79 7.36
N ASP A 137 -3.94 24.08 7.59
CA ASP A 137 -4.83 24.59 8.66
C ASP A 137 -6.26 24.02 8.60
N GLU A 138 -6.73 23.69 7.40
CA GLU A 138 -8.05 23.11 7.18
C GLU A 138 -8.21 21.69 7.74
N TYR A 139 -7.10 20.97 7.96
CA TYR A 139 -7.07 19.63 8.55
C TYR A 139 -6.68 19.63 10.03
N ARG A 140 -6.33 20.78 10.60
CA ARG A 140 -6.00 20.93 12.02
C ARG A 140 -7.27 21.12 12.85
N ILE A 141 -7.45 20.25 13.83
CA ILE A 141 -8.56 20.30 14.79
C ILE A 141 -8.13 21.08 16.02
N THR A 142 -6.86 20.99 16.43
CA THR A 142 -6.37 21.47 17.73
C THR A 142 -5.79 22.88 17.71
N GLY A 143 -5.73 23.58 16.55
CA GLY A 143 -5.05 24.87 16.41
C GLY A 143 -5.89 26.06 15.96
N SER A 144 -7.11 25.87 15.48
CA SER A 144 -7.96 26.97 15.03
C SER A 144 -8.85 27.46 16.19
N GLY A 145 -8.46 28.57 16.82
CA GLY A 145 -9.23 29.25 17.86
C GLY A 145 -10.54 29.88 17.39
N GLU A 146 -11.14 29.38 16.32
CA GLU A 146 -12.52 29.61 15.90
C GLU A 146 -13.17 28.25 15.63
N ALA A 147 -13.91 27.78 16.63
CA ALA A 147 -14.79 26.64 16.49
C ALA A 147 -15.85 26.92 15.42
N ALA A 148 -15.56 26.66 14.17
CA ALA A 148 -16.62 26.33 13.24
C ALA A 148 -17.26 25.04 13.77
N GLU A 149 -18.55 25.07 14.09
CA GLU A 149 -19.39 23.90 14.32
C GLU A 149 -19.34 23.03 13.06
N ARG A 150 -18.27 22.24 12.89
CA ARG A 150 -18.24 21.12 11.98
C ARG A 150 -18.58 19.90 12.81
N ASP A 151 -19.64 19.24 12.39
CA ASP A 151 -20.01 17.91 12.85
C ASP A 151 -18.76 17.04 12.73
N SER A 152 -18.03 16.89 13.84
CA SER A 152 -16.74 16.20 13.86
C SER A 152 -16.98 14.73 13.95
N THR A 153 -17.38 14.16 12.81
CA THR A 153 -17.42 12.73 12.61
C THR A 153 -16.02 12.26 12.24
N ILE A 154 -15.34 11.59 13.15
CA ILE A 154 -14.06 10.95 12.85
C ILE A 154 -14.35 9.68 12.05
N ALA A 155 -13.96 9.69 10.79
CA ALA A 155 -14.02 8.53 9.92
C ALA A 155 -12.76 7.67 10.12
N VAL A 156 -12.91 6.46 10.62
CA VAL A 156 -11.80 5.52 10.78
C VAL A 156 -11.93 4.43 9.74
N LEU A 157 -10.89 4.27 8.91
CA LEU A 157 -10.80 3.14 7.99
C LEU A 157 -10.51 1.86 8.79
N VAL A 158 -11.47 0.94 8.81
CA VAL A 158 -11.32 -0.37 9.45
C VAL A 158 -11.03 -1.41 8.40
N VAL A 159 -9.84 -2.02 8.48
CA VAL A 159 -9.44 -3.17 7.64
C VAL A 159 -9.48 -4.42 8.50
N GLU A 160 -10.47 -5.29 8.27
CA GLU A 160 -10.57 -6.59 8.92
C GLU A 160 -10.16 -7.69 7.92
N PRO A 161 -9.34 -8.68 8.31
CA PRO A 161 -8.97 -9.78 7.42
C PRO A 161 -10.20 -10.49 6.85
N GLY A 162 -10.28 -10.55 5.51
CA GLY A 162 -11.37 -11.23 4.79
C GLY A 162 -12.67 -10.44 4.65
N LYS A 163 -12.66 -9.14 4.89
CA LYS A 163 -13.79 -8.23 4.66
C LYS A 163 -13.33 -7.01 3.87
N GLU A 164 -14.23 -6.45 3.08
CA GLU A 164 -13.98 -5.17 2.42
C GLU A 164 -13.70 -4.07 3.46
N PRO A 165 -12.72 -3.20 3.20
CA PRO A 165 -12.45 -2.04 4.03
C PRO A 165 -13.71 -1.17 4.14
N TYR A 166 -14.05 -0.73 5.34
CA TYR A 166 -15.17 0.16 5.54
C TYR A 166 -14.81 1.33 6.45
N VAL A 167 -15.41 2.48 6.20
CA VAL A 167 -15.28 3.66 7.03
C VAL A 167 -16.27 3.56 8.19
N LYS A 168 -15.78 3.69 9.40
CA LYS A 168 -16.60 3.76 10.60
C LYS A 168 -16.53 5.17 11.16
N GLU A 169 -17.68 5.82 11.22
CA GLU A 169 -17.85 7.09 11.91
C GLU A 169 -17.87 6.83 13.44
N ILE A 170 -17.05 7.59 14.18
CA ILE A 170 -17.00 7.55 15.65
C ILE A 170 -17.42 8.90 16.20
#